data_6a7c263ca10c9313dff1f63c11153598
#
_entry.id   6a7c263ca10c9313dff1f63c11153598
#
_cell.length_a   1.000
_cell.length_b   1.000
_cell.length_c   1.000
_cell.angle_alpha   90.00
_cell.angle_beta   90.00
_cell.angle_gamma   90.00
#
_symmetry.space_group_name_H-M   'P 1'
#
loop_
_entity.id
_entity.type
_entity.pdbx_description
1 polymer ?
#
loop_
_entity_poly.entity_id
_entity_poly.type
_entity_poly.pdbx_seq_one_letter_code
_entity_poly.pdbx_strand_id
1 'polypeptide(L)'
;GWPLSVGIAILVLSHNCHSNQATGQWLVRLREECQVLYWFFVKGLGPIAHHRLSPAVSGLNNVPREGGAIIAANHLAVIDDALIPITCPRMVHFMGKAEYFEGKGLKGKFKKWWFTSVGVFPVDRSGGSKSLGALEHAREIIEDGHLFGIHIEGTRSPDGRLYKGHTGAARLALETGCPIVPTAIIGSDKLQPIGTSIPKKGKTKVLYGKPIEVAKKPADEITHDDLRSLTDRVSTAIQKMSGQEFVNEYAQKVKAELKAQQAAEEAE
;
A
#
# COMPACT_ATOMS: atom_id res chain seq x y z
N GLY A 1 -36.68 6.24 -1.46
CA GLY A 1 -36.51 5.13 -0.57
C GLY A 1 -35.11 4.59 -0.71
N TRP A 2 -34.28 4.77 0.29
CA TRP A 2 -32.94 4.17 0.34
C TRP A 2 -33.11 2.69 0.66
N PRO A 3 -32.38 1.78 0.01
CA PRO A 3 -32.51 0.36 0.30
C PRO A 3 -31.97 0.05 1.70
N LEU A 4 -32.79 -0.60 2.50
CA LEU A 4 -32.53 -1.07 3.88
C LEU A 4 -31.26 -1.94 4.04
N SER A 5 -30.64 -2.38 2.95
CA SER A 5 -29.44 -3.20 2.93
C SER A 5 -28.16 -2.50 3.42
N VAL A 6 -28.05 -1.17 3.31
CA VAL A 6 -26.85 -0.42 3.74
C VAL A 6 -26.85 -0.25 5.27
N GLY A 7 -28.02 -0.13 5.91
CA GLY A 7 -28.13 0.02 7.37
C GLY A 7 -27.76 -1.25 8.14
N ILE A 8 -28.01 -2.42 7.56
CA ILE A 8 -27.76 -3.73 8.19
C ILE A 8 -26.26 -4.07 8.14
N ALA A 9 -25.55 -3.69 7.08
CA ALA A 9 -24.10 -3.90 6.95
C ALA A 9 -23.31 -3.16 8.05
N ILE A 10 -23.75 -1.97 8.45
CA ILE A 10 -23.10 -1.17 9.51
C ILE A 10 -23.30 -1.81 10.91
N LEU A 11 -24.42 -2.48 11.15
CA LEU A 11 -24.74 -3.11 12.43
C LEU A 11 -24.03 -4.46 12.62
N VAL A 12 -23.81 -5.22 11.55
CA VAL A 12 -23.18 -6.55 11.62
C VAL A 12 -21.68 -6.46 11.89
N LEU A 13 -21.00 -5.38 11.44
CA LEU A 13 -19.57 -5.15 11.68
C LEU A 13 -19.21 -4.79 13.14
N SER A 14 -20.20 -4.55 14.01
CA SER A 14 -19.95 -4.12 15.39
C SER A 14 -19.95 -5.25 16.44
N HIS A 15 -20.37 -6.47 16.10
CA HIS A 15 -20.69 -7.47 17.14
C HIS A 15 -19.88 -8.76 17.19
N ASN A 16 -18.98 -9.09 16.21
CA ASN A 16 -18.26 -10.37 16.29
C ASN A 16 -16.79 -10.26 15.84
N CYS A 17 -15.95 -9.81 16.74
CA CYS A 17 -14.49 -9.95 16.61
C CYS A 17 -13.89 -10.73 17.80
N HIS A 18 -14.59 -11.77 18.25
CA HIS A 18 -14.03 -12.76 19.20
C HIS A 18 -14.65 -14.11 18.88
N SER A 19 -13.96 -14.90 18.11
CA SER A 19 -13.74 -16.34 18.28
C SER A 19 -13.31 -17.00 16.97
N ASN A 20 -12.30 -17.78 17.09
CA ASN A 20 -11.71 -18.80 16.23
C ASN A 20 -12.66 -19.47 15.22
N GLN A 21 -12.09 -19.76 14.01
CA GLN A 21 -12.60 -20.74 13.03
C GLN A 21 -13.96 -20.45 12.41
N ALA A 22 -14.08 -19.37 11.68
CA ALA A 22 -15.15 -19.23 10.70
C ALA A 22 -14.58 -19.48 9.29
N THR A 23 -15.05 -20.59 8.72
CA THR A 23 -14.85 -21.12 7.39
C THR A 23 -14.71 -20.07 6.28
N GLY A 24 -13.94 -20.39 5.21
CA GLY A 24 -13.60 -19.50 4.08
C GLY A 24 -14.77 -18.73 3.41
N GLN A 25 -16.01 -19.13 3.63
CA GLN A 25 -17.21 -18.40 3.18
C GLN A 25 -17.39 -17.01 3.83
N TRP A 26 -16.88 -16.81 5.06
CA TRP A 26 -16.93 -15.50 5.74
C TRP A 26 -15.97 -14.50 5.10
N LEU A 27 -14.77 -14.95 4.74
CA LEU A 27 -13.77 -14.13 4.07
C LEU A 27 -14.23 -13.73 2.66
N VAL A 28 -14.88 -14.64 1.93
CA VAL A 28 -15.43 -14.37 0.59
C VAL A 28 -16.50 -13.28 0.67
N ARG A 29 -17.42 -13.37 1.63
CA ARG A 29 -18.50 -12.39 1.76
C ARG A 29 -18.03 -11.00 2.20
N LEU A 30 -17.09 -10.92 3.14
CA LEU A 30 -16.44 -9.65 3.49
C LEU A 30 -15.69 -9.06 2.29
N ARG A 31 -15.15 -9.90 1.44
CA ARG A 31 -14.40 -9.52 0.23
C ARG A 31 -15.31 -8.88 -0.82
N GLU A 32 -16.48 -9.43 -1.07
CA GLU A 32 -17.45 -8.85 -2.02
C GLU A 32 -18.02 -7.51 -1.52
N GLU A 33 -18.38 -7.42 -0.24
CA GLU A 33 -18.86 -6.18 0.37
C GLU A 33 -17.78 -5.09 0.37
N CYS A 34 -16.51 -5.44 0.63
CA CYS A 34 -15.38 -4.52 0.52
C CYS A 34 -15.16 -4.04 -0.92
N GLN A 35 -15.33 -4.90 -1.92
CA GLN A 35 -15.20 -4.50 -3.33
C GLN A 35 -16.26 -3.48 -3.74
N VAL A 36 -17.52 -3.70 -3.38
CA VAL A 36 -18.61 -2.75 -3.69
C VAL A 36 -18.33 -1.39 -3.07
N LEU A 37 -17.90 -1.39 -1.80
CA LEU A 37 -17.62 -0.19 -1.05
C LEU A 37 -16.37 0.55 -1.59
N TYR A 38 -15.32 -0.20 -1.96
CA TYR A 38 -14.13 0.30 -2.63
C TYR A 38 -14.50 1.06 -3.91
N TRP A 39 -15.27 0.44 -4.80
CA TRP A 39 -15.67 1.07 -6.05
C TRP A 39 -16.62 2.25 -5.84
N PHE A 40 -17.46 2.21 -4.81
CA PHE A 40 -18.29 3.34 -4.43
C PHE A 40 -17.42 4.55 -4.03
N PHE A 41 -16.36 4.35 -3.24
CA PHE A 41 -15.42 5.41 -2.89
C PHE A 41 -14.57 5.86 -4.06
N VAL A 42 -14.02 4.93 -4.82
CA VAL A 42 -13.19 5.27 -5.99
C VAL A 42 -14.02 6.02 -7.04
N LYS A 43 -15.26 5.61 -7.31
CA LYS A 43 -16.14 6.30 -8.27
C LYS A 43 -16.81 7.55 -7.70
N GLY A 44 -17.11 7.59 -6.40
CA GLY A 44 -17.78 8.72 -5.75
C GLY A 44 -16.81 9.85 -5.38
N LEU A 45 -15.77 9.53 -4.61
CA LEU A 45 -14.76 10.52 -4.16
C LEU A 45 -13.56 10.61 -5.10
N GLY A 46 -13.30 9.58 -5.90
CA GLY A 46 -12.22 9.54 -6.88
C GLY A 46 -12.22 10.74 -7.83
N PRO A 47 -13.33 11.17 -8.41
CA PRO A 47 -13.39 12.36 -9.26
C PRO A 47 -12.94 13.64 -8.53
N ILE A 48 -13.29 13.80 -7.26
CA ILE A 48 -12.88 14.96 -6.43
C ILE A 48 -11.38 14.89 -6.18
N ALA A 49 -10.87 13.72 -5.78
CA ALA A 49 -9.44 13.48 -5.59
C ALA A 49 -8.67 13.66 -6.90
N HIS A 50 -9.20 13.11 -8.00
CA HIS A 50 -8.62 13.26 -9.34
C HIS A 50 -8.55 14.74 -9.78
N HIS A 51 -9.62 15.54 -9.54
CA HIS A 51 -9.61 16.97 -9.84
C HIS A 51 -8.61 17.72 -8.97
N ARG A 52 -8.48 17.33 -7.69
CA ARG A 52 -7.56 18.01 -6.74
C ARG A 52 -6.09 17.67 -6.99
N LEU A 53 -5.80 16.42 -7.27
CA LEU A 53 -4.44 15.87 -7.42
C LEU A 53 -3.98 15.79 -8.88
N SER A 54 -4.91 15.94 -9.82
CA SER A 54 -4.71 15.90 -11.27
C SER A 54 -3.66 14.86 -11.71
N PRO A 55 -3.82 13.56 -11.39
CA PRO A 55 -2.82 12.56 -11.68
C PRO A 55 -2.72 12.30 -13.18
N ALA A 56 -1.55 12.51 -13.75
CA ALA A 56 -1.21 12.02 -15.08
C ALA A 56 -0.79 10.55 -14.94
N VAL A 57 -1.54 9.66 -15.58
CA VAL A 57 -1.34 8.20 -15.46
C VAL A 57 -0.78 7.63 -16.74
N SER A 58 0.21 6.75 -16.66
CA SER A 58 0.72 6.00 -17.79
C SER A 58 1.05 4.56 -17.43
N GLY A 59 1.12 3.69 -18.44
CA GLY A 59 1.48 2.29 -18.27
C GLY A 59 0.37 1.41 -17.69
N LEU A 60 -0.90 1.82 -17.70
CA LEU A 60 -2.02 1.02 -17.18
C LEU A 60 -2.11 -0.39 -17.80
N ASN A 61 -1.66 -0.54 -19.06
CA ASN A 61 -1.62 -1.84 -19.74
C ASN A 61 -0.57 -2.79 -19.13
N ASN A 62 0.34 -2.29 -18.30
CA ASN A 62 1.33 -3.09 -17.58
C ASN A 62 0.74 -3.71 -16.29
N VAL A 63 -0.42 -3.27 -15.84
CA VAL A 63 -1.12 -3.90 -14.72
C VAL A 63 -1.84 -5.14 -15.23
N PRO A 64 -1.53 -6.35 -14.73
CA PRO A 64 -2.19 -7.57 -15.16
C PRO A 64 -3.70 -7.48 -14.99
N ARG A 65 -4.45 -7.87 -16.02
CA ARG A 65 -5.93 -7.83 -15.98
C ARG A 65 -6.51 -8.88 -15.03
N GLU A 66 -5.82 -10.00 -14.87
CA GLU A 66 -6.22 -11.15 -14.07
C GLU A 66 -5.00 -11.68 -13.31
N GLY A 67 -5.23 -12.54 -12.32
CA GLY A 67 -4.19 -13.12 -11.49
C GLY A 67 -3.61 -12.15 -10.46
N GLY A 68 -2.83 -12.70 -9.54
CA GLY A 68 -2.14 -11.94 -8.50
C GLY A 68 -0.94 -11.19 -9.04
N ALA A 69 -0.70 -10.00 -8.51
CA ALA A 69 0.50 -9.23 -8.81
C ALA A 69 0.82 -8.26 -7.65
N ILE A 70 2.06 -7.82 -7.59
CA ILE A 70 2.51 -6.83 -6.60
C ILE A 70 2.68 -5.47 -7.28
N ILE A 71 1.98 -4.45 -6.78
CA ILE A 71 2.19 -3.05 -7.15
C ILE A 71 3.23 -2.47 -6.19
N ALA A 72 4.48 -2.38 -6.63
CA ALA A 72 5.60 -1.94 -5.80
C ALA A 72 5.94 -0.48 -6.09
N ALA A 73 5.71 0.41 -5.14
CA ALA A 73 5.83 1.86 -5.34
C ALA A 73 6.84 2.52 -4.40
N ASN A 74 7.38 3.69 -4.79
CA ASN A 74 8.00 4.64 -3.88
C ASN A 74 6.96 5.28 -2.96
N HIS A 75 7.39 5.99 -1.91
CA HIS A 75 6.48 6.61 -0.95
C HIS A 75 6.94 8.02 -0.55
N LEU A 76 6.22 9.02 -1.00
CA LEU A 76 6.56 10.43 -0.79
C LEU A 76 5.61 11.11 0.21
N ALA A 77 4.30 10.83 0.11
CA ALA A 77 3.28 11.50 0.89
C ALA A 77 2.14 10.55 1.29
N VAL A 78 1.29 10.95 2.24
CA VAL A 78 0.12 10.14 2.66
C VAL A 78 -0.87 9.94 1.51
N ILE A 79 -0.98 10.92 0.60
CA ILE A 79 -1.87 10.81 -0.57
C ILE A 79 -1.48 9.72 -1.57
N ASP A 80 -0.27 9.16 -1.47
CA ASP A 80 0.15 8.03 -2.32
C ASP A 80 -0.76 6.82 -2.11
N ASP A 81 -1.19 6.60 -0.86
CA ASP A 81 -2.15 5.54 -0.49
C ASP A 81 -3.53 5.72 -1.15
N ALA A 82 -3.86 6.93 -1.63
CA ALA A 82 -5.07 7.21 -2.38
C ALA A 82 -4.81 7.24 -3.90
N LEU A 83 -3.64 7.72 -4.34
CA LEU A 83 -3.29 7.84 -5.76
C LEU A 83 -3.31 6.50 -6.49
N ILE A 84 -2.75 5.45 -5.87
CA ILE A 84 -2.76 4.10 -6.47
C ILE A 84 -4.20 3.57 -6.62
N PRO A 85 -5.05 3.53 -5.57
CA PRO A 85 -6.44 3.10 -5.70
C PRO A 85 -7.27 3.85 -6.75
N ILE A 86 -7.12 5.17 -6.87
CA ILE A 86 -7.93 5.97 -7.82
C ILE A 86 -7.41 5.90 -9.26
N THR A 87 -6.19 5.43 -9.48
CA THR A 87 -5.57 5.35 -10.81
C THR A 87 -5.45 3.92 -11.33
N CYS A 88 -5.41 2.93 -10.45
CA CYS A 88 -5.28 1.53 -10.83
C CYS A 88 -6.61 0.97 -11.40
N PRO A 89 -6.58 0.20 -12.50
CA PRO A 89 -7.80 -0.36 -13.10
C PRO A 89 -8.42 -1.50 -12.30
N ARG A 90 -7.69 -2.03 -11.30
CA ARG A 90 -8.13 -3.11 -10.40
C ARG A 90 -7.98 -2.67 -8.95
N MET A 91 -8.77 -3.27 -8.06
CA MET A 91 -8.63 -3.07 -6.63
C MET A 91 -7.24 -3.51 -6.16
N VAL A 92 -6.56 -2.64 -5.41
CA VAL A 92 -5.25 -2.92 -4.81
C VAL A 92 -5.41 -2.99 -3.31
N HIS A 93 -4.97 -4.08 -2.71
CA HIS A 93 -4.98 -4.28 -1.27
C HIS A 93 -3.69 -3.78 -0.65
N PHE A 94 -3.77 -3.01 0.43
CA PHE A 94 -2.60 -2.46 1.13
C PHE A 94 -2.56 -2.89 2.59
N MET A 95 -1.36 -3.00 3.14
CA MET A 95 -1.16 -3.14 4.58
C MET A 95 -1.19 -1.77 5.27
N GLY A 96 -2.13 -1.57 6.21
CA GLY A 96 -2.20 -0.39 7.06
C GLY A 96 -1.70 -0.66 8.48
N LYS A 97 -1.26 0.37 9.18
CA LYS A 97 -0.92 0.25 10.61
C LYS A 97 -2.15 -0.14 11.42
N ALA A 98 -2.01 -1.11 12.35
CA ALA A 98 -3.10 -1.56 13.23
C ALA A 98 -3.73 -0.40 14.00
N GLU A 99 -2.94 0.61 14.41
CA GLU A 99 -3.42 1.79 15.14
C GLU A 99 -4.48 2.60 14.37
N TYR A 100 -4.54 2.47 13.04
CA TYR A 100 -5.59 3.12 12.25
C TYR A 100 -6.98 2.47 12.45
N PHE A 101 -7.00 1.24 12.95
CA PHE A 101 -8.20 0.44 13.16
C PHE A 101 -8.62 0.34 14.65
N GLU A 102 -7.79 0.82 15.58
CA GLU A 102 -8.00 0.71 17.03
C GLU A 102 -8.68 1.94 17.67
N GLY A 103 -9.03 2.95 16.87
CA GLY A 103 -9.63 4.19 17.36
C GLY A 103 -10.97 3.95 18.07
N LYS A 104 -11.14 4.53 19.26
CA LYS A 104 -12.40 4.47 20.04
C LYS A 104 -13.42 5.51 19.59
N GLY A 105 -14.70 5.24 19.84
CA GLY A 105 -15.82 6.14 19.54
C GLY A 105 -16.17 6.22 18.03
N LEU A 106 -17.06 7.15 17.67
CA LEU A 106 -17.57 7.29 16.30
C LEU A 106 -16.49 7.63 15.28
N LYS A 107 -15.52 8.47 15.67
CA LYS A 107 -14.37 8.83 14.81
C LYS A 107 -13.48 7.63 14.52
N GLY A 108 -13.24 6.76 15.50
CA GLY A 108 -12.46 5.53 15.33
C GLY A 108 -13.19 4.51 14.46
N LYS A 109 -14.50 4.33 14.67
CA LYS A 109 -15.34 3.47 13.82
C LYS A 109 -15.38 3.95 12.38
N PHE A 110 -15.51 5.26 12.15
CA PHE A 110 -15.48 5.85 10.81
C PHE A 110 -14.11 5.65 10.14
N LYS A 111 -13.01 5.86 10.88
CA LYS A 111 -11.65 5.67 10.38
C LYS A 111 -11.40 4.21 10.00
N LYS A 112 -11.76 3.26 10.87
CA LYS A 112 -11.67 1.83 10.60
C LYS A 112 -12.47 1.46 9.35
N TRP A 113 -13.74 1.88 9.29
CA TRP A 113 -14.61 1.65 8.14
C TRP A 113 -14.01 2.23 6.85
N TRP A 114 -13.48 3.47 6.88
CA TRP A 114 -12.82 4.10 5.74
C TRP A 114 -11.65 3.26 5.22
N PHE A 115 -10.67 2.92 6.08
CA PHE A 115 -9.51 2.16 5.65
C PHE A 115 -9.87 0.77 5.12
N THR A 116 -10.78 0.07 5.78
CA THR A 116 -11.28 -1.22 5.28
C THR A 116 -11.94 -1.08 3.91
N SER A 117 -12.70 -0.01 3.70
CA SER A 117 -13.42 0.25 2.44
C SER A 117 -12.49 0.53 1.25
N VAL A 118 -11.31 1.06 1.49
CA VAL A 118 -10.30 1.30 0.43
C VAL A 118 -9.29 0.16 0.30
N GLY A 119 -9.60 -1.02 0.84
CA GLY A 119 -8.77 -2.22 0.68
C GLY A 119 -7.55 -2.27 1.59
N VAL A 120 -7.50 -1.43 2.62
CA VAL A 120 -6.42 -1.45 3.62
C VAL A 120 -6.80 -2.41 4.75
N PHE A 121 -5.94 -3.37 5.05
CA PHE A 121 -6.11 -4.28 6.20
C PHE A 121 -5.07 -4.00 7.29
N PRO A 122 -5.46 -4.18 8.57
CA PRO A 122 -4.59 -3.87 9.69
C PRO A 122 -3.43 -4.84 9.80
N VAL A 123 -2.23 -4.31 10.00
CA VAL A 123 -1.04 -5.08 10.29
C VAL A 123 -0.30 -4.46 11.47
N ASP A 124 0.04 -5.31 12.43
CA ASP A 124 0.95 -4.93 13.51
C ASP A 124 2.40 -5.04 13.02
N ARG A 125 3.06 -3.88 12.89
CA ARG A 125 4.45 -3.77 12.42
C ARG A 125 5.48 -3.74 13.55
N SER A 126 5.11 -4.12 14.76
CA SER A 126 5.99 -4.03 15.94
C SER A 126 7.13 -5.06 15.97
N GLY A 127 7.35 -5.79 14.86
CA GLY A 127 8.51 -6.68 14.65
C GLY A 127 8.27 -8.17 14.89
N GLY A 128 9.24 -9.00 14.52
CA GLY A 128 9.25 -10.45 14.79
C GLY A 128 8.13 -11.23 14.09
N SER A 129 7.45 -12.11 14.83
CA SER A 129 6.38 -12.99 14.33
C SER A 129 5.18 -12.25 13.71
N LYS A 130 4.96 -10.99 14.09
CA LYS A 130 3.83 -10.17 13.59
C LYS A 130 4.07 -9.67 12.16
N SER A 131 5.31 -9.41 11.78
CA SER A 131 5.64 -9.07 10.40
C SER A 131 5.52 -10.28 9.46
N LEU A 132 5.74 -11.49 9.97
CA LEU A 132 5.53 -12.74 9.22
C LEU A 132 4.05 -12.98 8.93
N GLY A 133 3.17 -12.77 9.92
CA GLY A 133 1.72 -12.87 9.70
C GLY A 133 1.18 -11.87 8.67
N ALA A 134 1.80 -10.70 8.58
CA ALA A 134 1.46 -9.70 7.56
C ALA A 134 1.82 -10.16 6.14
N LEU A 135 3.00 -10.76 5.98
CA LEU A 135 3.43 -11.30 4.70
C LEU A 135 2.60 -12.51 4.28
N GLU A 136 2.23 -13.37 5.25
CA GLU A 136 1.34 -14.52 5.01
C GLU A 136 -0.01 -14.06 4.46
N HIS A 137 -0.65 -13.07 5.08
CA HIS A 137 -1.90 -12.53 4.59
C HIS A 137 -1.77 -11.86 3.22
N ALA A 138 -0.66 -11.17 2.96
CA ALA A 138 -0.36 -10.63 1.63
C ALA A 138 -0.18 -11.73 0.58
N ARG A 139 0.42 -12.86 0.96
CA ARG A 139 0.55 -14.05 0.11
C ARG A 139 -0.82 -14.61 -0.26
N GLU A 140 -1.72 -14.79 0.70
CA GLU A 140 -3.09 -15.23 0.45
C GLU A 140 -3.83 -14.33 -0.55
N ILE A 141 -3.73 -13.00 -0.39
CA ILE A 141 -4.32 -12.03 -1.32
C ILE A 141 -3.80 -12.24 -2.75
N ILE A 142 -2.50 -12.43 -2.91
CA ILE A 142 -1.86 -12.65 -4.22
C ILE A 142 -2.29 -14.00 -4.82
N GLU A 143 -2.26 -15.07 -4.04
CA GLU A 143 -2.64 -16.42 -4.47
C GLU A 143 -4.12 -16.52 -4.87
N ASP A 144 -4.98 -15.72 -4.24
CA ASP A 144 -6.38 -15.53 -4.62
C ASP A 144 -6.58 -14.67 -5.89
N GLY A 145 -5.50 -14.29 -6.54
CA GLY A 145 -5.55 -13.55 -7.81
C GLY A 145 -5.76 -12.05 -7.69
N HIS A 146 -5.52 -11.45 -6.52
CA HIS A 146 -5.69 -10.01 -6.28
C HIS A 146 -4.38 -9.23 -6.39
N LEU A 147 -4.50 -7.90 -6.57
CA LEU A 147 -3.35 -7.01 -6.52
C LEU A 147 -3.00 -6.65 -5.08
N PHE A 148 -1.72 -6.75 -4.75
CA PHE A 148 -1.18 -6.34 -3.47
C PHE A 148 -0.26 -5.13 -3.65
N GLY A 149 -0.53 -4.03 -2.95
CA GLY A 149 0.26 -2.80 -2.99
C GLY A 149 1.26 -2.73 -1.83
N ILE A 150 2.48 -2.35 -2.14
CA ILE A 150 3.53 -2.17 -1.15
C ILE A 150 4.42 -0.99 -1.50
N HIS A 151 4.70 -0.14 -0.52
CA HIS A 151 5.74 0.86 -0.62
C HIS A 151 7.08 0.23 -0.23
N ILE A 152 8.01 0.11 -1.20
CA ILE A 152 9.26 -0.65 -1.02
C ILE A 152 10.16 -0.10 0.09
N GLU A 153 10.10 1.19 0.35
CA GLU A 153 10.88 1.89 1.37
C GLU A 153 10.37 1.66 2.80
N GLY A 154 9.14 1.12 2.95
CA GLY A 154 8.51 0.83 4.22
C GLY A 154 8.08 2.06 5.03
N THR A 155 8.48 3.25 4.61
CA THR A 155 8.07 4.56 5.17
C THR A 155 8.19 5.64 4.11
N ARG A 156 7.53 6.79 4.32
CA ARG A 156 7.65 7.94 3.42
C ARG A 156 9.10 8.45 3.39
N SER A 157 9.58 8.83 2.22
CA SER A 157 10.86 9.52 2.05
C SER A 157 10.88 10.81 2.89
N PRO A 158 11.95 11.11 3.63
CA PRO A 158 12.06 12.35 4.41
C PRO A 158 12.29 13.59 3.56
N ASP A 159 12.86 13.45 2.35
CA ASP A 159 13.40 14.54 1.55
C ASP A 159 13.11 14.42 0.05
N GLY A 160 12.29 13.45 -0.35
CA GLY A 160 11.89 13.21 -1.74
C GLY A 160 12.85 12.32 -2.53
N ARG A 161 13.98 11.85 -1.97
CA ARG A 161 14.87 10.86 -2.58
C ARG A 161 14.29 9.46 -2.47
N LEU A 162 14.76 8.54 -3.32
CA LEU A 162 14.39 7.13 -3.27
C LEU A 162 15.38 6.37 -2.37
N TYR A 163 14.88 5.74 -1.35
CA TYR A 163 15.69 4.99 -0.39
C TYR A 163 15.70 3.49 -0.68
N LYS A 164 16.69 2.81 -0.10
CA LYS A 164 16.87 1.37 -0.20
C LYS A 164 15.59 0.62 0.16
N GLY A 165 15.10 -0.20 -0.76
CA GLY A 165 13.90 -1.00 -0.56
C GLY A 165 14.11 -2.18 0.39
N HIS A 166 13.08 -2.50 1.17
CA HIS A 166 12.99 -3.74 1.94
C HIS A 166 12.66 -4.92 1.04
N THR A 167 13.06 -6.12 1.46
CA THR A 167 12.95 -7.34 0.65
C THR A 167 11.57 -8.00 0.68
N GLY A 168 10.58 -7.42 1.36
CA GLY A 168 9.24 -8.03 1.50
C GLY A 168 8.52 -8.28 0.19
N ALA A 169 8.57 -7.33 -0.75
CA ALA A 169 7.99 -7.50 -2.08
C ALA A 169 8.67 -8.62 -2.89
N ALA A 170 10.01 -8.68 -2.82
CA ALA A 170 10.79 -9.71 -3.49
C ALA A 170 10.50 -11.11 -2.91
N ARG A 171 10.38 -11.22 -1.59
CA ARG A 171 10.01 -12.48 -0.93
C ARG A 171 8.65 -12.97 -1.39
N LEU A 172 7.62 -12.13 -1.32
CA LEU A 172 6.27 -12.48 -1.78
C LEU A 172 6.26 -12.92 -3.24
N ALA A 173 6.97 -12.21 -4.12
CA ALA A 173 7.02 -12.55 -5.53
C ALA A 173 7.73 -13.88 -5.78
N LEU A 174 8.84 -14.16 -5.09
CA LEU A 174 9.54 -15.44 -5.23
C LEU A 174 8.74 -16.62 -4.67
N GLU A 175 8.05 -16.43 -3.55
CA GLU A 175 7.22 -17.49 -2.93
C GLU A 175 5.95 -17.80 -3.74
N THR A 176 5.36 -16.79 -4.40
CA THR A 176 4.09 -16.95 -5.16
C THR A 176 4.31 -17.16 -6.65
N GLY A 177 5.43 -16.69 -7.22
CA GLY A 177 5.66 -16.63 -8.66
C GLY A 177 4.89 -15.49 -9.35
N CYS A 178 4.31 -14.55 -8.59
CA CYS A 178 3.57 -13.43 -9.18
C CYS A 178 4.52 -12.34 -9.72
N PRO A 179 4.11 -11.62 -10.78
CA PRO A 179 4.90 -10.50 -11.29
C PRO A 179 4.87 -9.30 -10.33
N ILE A 180 5.94 -8.51 -10.35
CA ILE A 180 6.01 -7.20 -9.68
C ILE A 180 5.85 -6.11 -10.73
N VAL A 181 4.91 -5.20 -10.54
CA VAL A 181 4.72 -3.98 -11.33
C VAL A 181 5.38 -2.81 -10.60
N PRO A 182 6.60 -2.39 -11.00
CA PRO A 182 7.22 -1.21 -10.42
C PRO A 182 6.37 0.01 -10.71
N THR A 183 6.06 0.80 -9.71
CA THR A 183 5.18 1.96 -9.85
C THR A 183 5.86 3.21 -9.29
N ALA A 184 5.94 4.27 -10.10
CA ALA A 184 6.52 5.53 -9.66
C ALA A 184 5.43 6.57 -9.42
N ILE A 185 5.46 7.18 -8.23
CA ILE A 185 4.63 8.32 -7.85
C ILE A 185 5.53 9.55 -7.82
N ILE A 186 5.08 10.65 -8.46
CA ILE A 186 5.87 11.85 -8.62
C ILE A 186 5.03 13.08 -8.23
N GLY A 187 5.60 13.98 -7.42
CA GLY A 187 5.04 15.28 -7.08
C GLY A 187 4.02 15.29 -5.94
N SER A 188 3.75 14.15 -5.31
CA SER A 188 2.86 14.06 -4.15
C SER A 188 3.46 14.74 -2.90
N ASP A 189 4.78 14.70 -2.73
CA ASP A 189 5.55 15.41 -1.70
C ASP A 189 5.31 16.93 -1.73
N LYS A 190 5.24 17.51 -2.93
CA LYS A 190 4.99 18.93 -3.14
C LYS A 190 3.56 19.35 -2.78
N LEU A 191 2.61 18.44 -2.99
CA LEU A 191 1.21 18.67 -2.65
C LEU A 191 0.91 18.42 -1.18
N GLN A 192 1.55 17.44 -0.58
CA GLN A 192 1.38 17.11 0.82
C GLN A 192 2.74 16.89 1.50
N PRO A 193 3.48 17.95 1.80
CA PRO A 193 4.71 17.86 2.57
C PRO A 193 4.49 17.18 3.93
N ILE A 194 5.57 16.61 4.49
CA ILE A 194 5.54 15.99 5.82
C ILE A 194 5.00 17.00 6.85
N GLY A 195 4.08 16.55 7.71
CA GLY A 195 3.42 17.41 8.72
C GLY A 195 2.12 18.04 8.25
N THR A 196 1.78 17.99 6.94
CA THR A 196 0.51 18.51 6.45
C THR A 196 -0.57 17.42 6.39
N SER A 197 -1.80 17.77 6.81
CA SER A 197 -2.94 16.82 6.81
C SER A 197 -3.75 16.89 5.51
N ILE A 198 -3.83 18.05 4.87
CA ILE A 198 -4.65 18.28 3.68
C ILE A 198 -3.74 18.59 2.49
N PRO A 199 -3.82 17.83 1.39
CA PRO A 199 -3.01 18.11 0.22
C PRO A 199 -3.45 19.40 -0.47
N LYS A 200 -2.49 20.17 -0.99
CA LYS A 200 -2.74 21.30 -1.87
C LYS A 200 -3.27 20.80 -3.22
N LYS A 201 -3.96 21.66 -3.97
CA LYS A 201 -4.32 21.36 -5.36
C LYS A 201 -3.07 21.43 -6.24
N GLY A 202 -2.90 20.43 -7.13
CA GLY A 202 -1.77 20.42 -8.05
C GLY A 202 -1.74 19.17 -8.94
N LYS A 203 -0.60 18.96 -9.58
CA LYS A 203 -0.40 17.86 -10.53
C LYS A 203 0.49 16.79 -9.91
N THR A 204 0.09 15.53 -10.08
CA THR A 204 0.90 14.34 -9.74
C THR A 204 1.08 13.47 -10.97
N LYS A 205 2.00 12.50 -10.91
CA LYS A 205 2.10 11.45 -11.93
C LYS A 205 2.14 10.10 -11.24
N VAL A 206 1.49 9.11 -11.87
CA VAL A 206 1.55 7.70 -11.48
C VAL A 206 1.92 6.89 -12.71
N LEU A 207 3.09 6.27 -12.67
CA LEU A 207 3.67 5.54 -13.80
C LEU A 207 3.77 4.06 -13.45
N TYR A 208 3.00 3.21 -14.12
CA TYR A 208 3.08 1.75 -13.97
C TYR A 208 4.12 1.21 -14.97
N GLY A 209 5.24 0.73 -14.46
CA GLY A 209 6.34 0.16 -15.24
C GLY A 209 6.02 -1.23 -15.79
N LYS A 210 6.87 -1.73 -16.68
CA LYS A 210 6.72 -3.10 -17.19
C LYS A 210 6.83 -4.11 -16.05
N PRO A 211 5.96 -5.13 -16.01
CA PRO A 211 6.04 -6.20 -15.01
C PRO A 211 7.43 -6.85 -15.01
N ILE A 212 7.94 -7.09 -13.84
CA ILE A 212 9.12 -7.91 -13.62
C ILE A 212 8.61 -9.32 -13.32
N GLU A 213 8.75 -10.19 -14.30
CA GLU A 213 8.39 -11.60 -14.17
C GLU A 213 9.34 -12.30 -13.19
N VAL A 214 8.78 -13.15 -12.34
CA VAL A 214 9.50 -13.85 -11.27
C VAL A 214 9.14 -15.33 -11.30
N ALA A 215 10.15 -16.19 -11.38
CA ALA A 215 9.95 -17.63 -11.22
C ALA A 215 9.70 -17.96 -9.75
N LYS A 216 8.67 -18.77 -9.49
CA LYS A 216 8.39 -19.27 -8.12
C LYS A 216 9.56 -20.12 -7.63
N LYS A 217 9.95 -19.90 -6.36
CA LYS A 217 10.96 -20.69 -5.66
C LYS A 217 10.38 -21.24 -4.35
N PRO A 218 10.78 -22.45 -3.93
CA PRO A 218 10.52 -22.94 -2.57
C PRO A 218 11.11 -21.98 -1.53
N ALA A 219 10.41 -21.77 -0.42
CA ALA A 219 10.80 -20.78 0.59
C ALA A 219 12.18 -21.05 1.20
N ASP A 220 12.57 -22.31 1.32
CA ASP A 220 13.87 -22.80 1.82
C ASP A 220 15.02 -22.63 0.82
N GLU A 221 14.72 -22.43 -0.47
CA GLU A 221 15.69 -22.19 -1.53
C GLU A 221 15.90 -20.68 -1.81
N ILE A 222 15.09 -19.82 -1.21
CA ILE A 222 15.21 -18.36 -1.40
C ILE A 222 16.38 -17.82 -0.59
N THR A 223 17.42 -17.39 -1.30
CA THR A 223 18.62 -16.82 -0.69
C THR A 223 18.46 -15.32 -0.43
N HIS A 224 19.31 -14.78 0.43
CA HIS A 224 19.39 -13.32 0.64
C HIS A 224 19.74 -12.58 -0.65
N ASP A 225 20.59 -13.15 -1.49
CA ASP A 225 21.00 -12.55 -2.76
C ASP A 225 19.86 -12.52 -3.78
N ASP A 226 19.02 -13.55 -3.83
CA ASP A 226 17.80 -13.53 -4.65
C ASP A 226 16.89 -12.37 -4.24
N LEU A 227 16.66 -12.25 -2.93
CA LEU A 227 15.82 -11.18 -2.38
C LEU A 227 16.38 -9.80 -2.68
N ARG A 228 17.69 -9.62 -2.50
CA ARG A 228 18.35 -8.32 -2.70
C ARG A 228 18.38 -7.95 -4.18
N SER A 229 18.81 -8.88 -5.03
CA SER A 229 18.88 -8.69 -6.48
C SER A 229 17.51 -8.29 -7.07
N LEU A 230 16.43 -9.01 -6.70
CA LEU A 230 15.10 -8.69 -7.18
C LEU A 230 14.63 -7.33 -6.66
N THR A 231 14.87 -7.01 -5.37
CA THR A 231 14.53 -5.71 -4.81
C THR A 231 15.26 -4.57 -5.51
N ASP A 232 16.54 -4.74 -5.84
CA ASP A 232 17.33 -3.73 -6.51
C ASP A 232 16.88 -3.52 -7.98
N ARG A 233 16.43 -4.58 -8.64
CA ARG A 233 15.79 -4.47 -9.97
C ARG A 233 14.51 -3.62 -9.90
N VAL A 234 13.67 -3.84 -8.88
CA VAL A 234 12.44 -3.06 -8.65
C VAL A 234 12.78 -1.60 -8.35
N SER A 235 13.71 -1.36 -7.42
CA SER A 235 14.16 -0.01 -7.05
C SER A 235 14.74 0.75 -8.25
N THR A 236 15.57 0.08 -9.08
CA THR A 236 16.13 0.67 -10.30
C THR A 236 15.05 1.04 -11.32
N ALA A 237 14.01 0.19 -11.47
CA ALA A 237 12.89 0.48 -12.36
C ALA A 237 12.10 1.70 -11.88
N ILE A 238 11.82 1.80 -10.57
CA ILE A 238 11.14 2.95 -9.96
C ILE A 238 12.00 4.21 -10.12
N GLN A 239 13.30 4.13 -9.82
CA GLN A 239 14.25 5.24 -9.96
C GLN A 239 14.26 5.82 -11.38
N LYS A 240 14.36 4.95 -12.38
CA LYS A 240 14.37 5.37 -13.81
C LYS A 240 13.08 6.08 -14.20
N MET A 241 11.93 5.68 -13.65
CA MET A 241 10.64 6.31 -13.95
C MET A 241 10.41 7.60 -13.16
N SER A 242 10.80 7.62 -11.89
CA SER A 242 10.58 8.77 -11.00
C SER A 242 11.59 9.89 -11.21
N GLY A 243 12.82 9.54 -11.65
CA GLY A 243 13.95 10.45 -11.71
C GLY A 243 14.53 10.83 -10.34
N GLN A 244 14.14 10.12 -9.27
CA GLN A 244 14.65 10.39 -7.94
C GLN A 244 16.14 10.01 -7.81
N GLU A 245 16.87 10.76 -7.02
CA GLU A 245 18.19 10.35 -6.53
C GLU A 245 18.04 9.12 -5.62
N PHE A 246 18.87 8.10 -5.84
CA PHE A 246 18.85 6.88 -5.03
C PHE A 246 19.83 6.98 -3.87
N VAL A 247 19.38 6.64 -2.68
CA VAL A 247 20.18 6.57 -1.45
C VAL A 247 20.24 5.12 -0.97
N ASN A 248 21.44 4.55 -0.90
CA ASN A 248 21.65 3.16 -0.49
C ASN A 248 21.58 2.99 1.05
N GLU A 249 20.62 3.64 1.69
CA GLU A 249 20.30 3.51 3.11
C GLU A 249 18.81 3.36 3.30
N TYR A 250 18.40 2.81 4.46
CA TYR A 250 16.98 2.69 4.78
C TYR A 250 16.41 4.04 5.28
N ALA A 251 15.28 4.45 4.72
CA ALA A 251 14.62 5.71 5.07
C ALA A 251 14.33 5.86 6.58
N GLN A 252 14.06 4.76 7.29
CA GLN A 252 13.84 4.76 8.74
C GLN A 252 15.07 5.24 9.52
N LYS A 253 16.28 4.79 9.11
CA LYS A 253 17.54 5.19 9.74
C LYS A 253 17.77 6.70 9.57
N VAL A 254 17.67 7.17 8.33
CA VAL A 254 17.85 8.60 8.01
C VAL A 254 16.84 9.48 8.74
N LYS A 255 15.58 9.05 8.85
CA LYS A 255 14.57 9.77 9.65
C LYS A 255 14.93 9.86 11.15
N ALA A 256 15.49 8.80 11.70
CA ALA A 256 15.90 8.80 13.10
C ALA A 256 17.07 9.77 13.32
N GLU A 257 18.03 9.80 12.40
CA GLU A 257 19.17 10.72 12.42
C GLU A 257 18.72 12.19 12.31
N LEU A 258 17.83 12.50 11.34
CA LEU A 258 17.28 13.85 11.17
C LEU A 258 16.51 14.34 12.41
N LYS A 259 15.74 13.44 13.05
CA LYS A 259 15.03 13.79 14.29
C LYS A 259 15.99 14.05 15.46
N ALA A 260 17.07 13.26 15.55
CA ALA A 260 18.07 13.45 16.59
C ALA A 260 18.82 14.80 16.42
N GLN A 261 19.12 15.16 15.17
CA GLN A 261 19.74 16.45 14.84
C GLN A 261 18.81 17.63 15.21
N GLN A 262 17.53 17.58 14.81
CA GLN A 262 16.56 18.62 15.15
C GLN A 262 16.38 18.77 16.66
N ALA A 263 16.32 17.67 17.40
CA ALA A 263 16.22 17.72 18.86
C ALA A 263 17.48 18.28 19.55
N ALA A 264 18.65 18.10 18.95
CA ALA A 264 19.90 18.71 19.44
C ALA A 264 19.93 20.22 19.18
N GLU A 265 19.50 20.66 17.98
CA GLU A 265 19.40 22.07 17.62
C GLU A 265 18.35 22.86 18.46
N GLU A 266 17.24 22.21 18.85
CA GLU A 266 16.21 22.81 19.72
C GLU A 266 16.64 22.87 21.19
N ALA A 267 17.68 22.15 21.59
CA ALA A 267 18.20 22.10 22.96
C ALA A 267 19.36 23.09 23.22
N GLU A 268 19.95 23.67 22.18
CA GLU A 268 20.93 24.75 22.21
C GLU A 268 20.25 26.15 22.24
#